data_79e6f23fd39baa1375a1be5f81ef0ee7
#
_entry.id   79e6f23fd39baa1375a1be5f81ef0ee7
#
_cell.length_a   1.000
_cell.length_b   1.000
_cell.length_c   1.000
_cell.angle_alpha   90.00
_cell.angle_beta   90.00
_cell.angle_gamma   90.00
#
_symmetry.space_group_name_H-M   'P 1'
#
loop_
_entity.id
_entity.type
_entity.pdbx_description
1 polymer ?
#
loop_
_entity_poly.entity_id
_entity_poly.type
_entity_poly.pdbx_seq_one_letter_code
_entity_poly.pdbx_strand_id
1 'polypeptide(L)'
;MKLNLRLQPLAYAIILSSMPVLSHAQLGQNLSVDIRALSMGNAVTADPPGISAIHFNPAGLTKIDGLQTDVQGLLVDFNIRREFEAPAGYNVFGYSDDPIVCNDVATVGQKICSDFKDYAVSKVDHPSLYVPVLKKIVNWPQGLPLAAPLAGVAYKPPGSKITYASALYAPLVAGFGSADGDPGNYMGQQVAIERITYLSPSAAYKVNDNLSLGASVGMSYQAIALKTDLRFPNELIGVLRLIDEDVCGPFKENGNIVSDLLLFGICNAEEGVGPFKEFGKLDVALEQTLSPTYNLGMLWEPNDDFGFGMVYQSNSKMKLKGDYAIQNAKGGQELIRALGSSVTGAILQAILGFPSYVPPSESGKVSMDLEYPAHFQAGVKYKVLPDLQLNFDVGWTDYAAWDYFRFNFDRQVSALKIAKLLSNDVTASSLNLPLKFRSPWSWGVGMEYSATDRLKLRLGYEPRKSAIPDDRRNTLVPINNAQMFGAGMGYRFDPDTDIDLTVMHLRSRDNIPANTSGLSNQTGVNNLLLNPYAGLNVKTNTKVTILGIAYRTKW
;
A
#
# COMPACT_ATOMS: atom_id res chain seq x y z
N MET A 1 -46.30 -8.47 36.47
CA MET A 1 -46.46 -8.33 35.05
C MET A 1 -45.78 -7.02 34.59
N LYS A 2 -44.45 -7.01 34.48
CA LYS A 2 -43.61 -5.90 33.99
C LYS A 2 -42.39 -6.50 33.27
N LEU A 3 -42.64 -7.05 32.05
CA LEU A 3 -41.59 -7.74 31.28
C LEU A 3 -41.56 -7.27 29.81
N ASN A 4 -41.89 -6.00 29.52
CA ASN A 4 -42.05 -5.58 28.13
C ASN A 4 -41.24 -4.30 27.72
N LEU A 5 -40.23 -3.90 28.47
CA LEU A 5 -39.49 -2.66 28.10
C LEU A 5 -38.01 -2.86 27.74
N ARG A 6 -37.48 -4.10 27.73
CA ARG A 6 -36.07 -4.36 27.38
C ARG A 6 -35.83 -4.96 26.00
N LEU A 7 -36.83 -5.19 25.19
CA LEU A 7 -36.69 -5.77 23.84
C LEU A 7 -36.65 -4.72 22.70
N GLN A 8 -37.01 -3.48 22.97
CA GLN A 8 -36.99 -2.42 21.95
C GLN A 8 -35.58 -2.05 21.44
N PRO A 9 -34.53 -1.95 22.27
CA PRO A 9 -33.19 -1.64 21.75
C PRO A 9 -32.61 -2.78 20.90
N LEU A 10 -32.96 -4.03 21.16
CA LEU A 10 -32.54 -5.16 20.32
C LEU A 10 -33.20 -5.15 18.94
N ALA A 11 -34.46 -4.73 18.86
CA ALA A 11 -35.19 -4.60 17.59
C ALA A 11 -34.62 -3.47 16.71
N TYR A 12 -34.18 -2.35 17.30
CA TYR A 12 -33.49 -1.28 16.57
C TYR A 12 -32.09 -1.69 16.12
N ALA A 13 -31.35 -2.49 16.91
CA ALA A 13 -30.06 -3.05 16.50
C ALA A 13 -30.18 -4.03 15.34
N ILE A 14 -31.26 -4.81 15.26
CA ILE A 14 -31.54 -5.76 14.16
C ILE A 14 -31.97 -5.01 12.88
N ILE A 15 -32.70 -3.90 13.00
CA ILE A 15 -33.11 -3.08 11.85
C ILE A 15 -31.90 -2.33 11.25
N LEU A 16 -30.92 -1.93 12.08
CA LEU A 16 -29.65 -1.36 11.59
C LEU A 16 -28.77 -2.40 10.88
N SER A 17 -28.90 -3.69 11.19
CA SER A 17 -28.15 -4.77 10.53
C SER A 17 -28.70 -5.16 9.15
N SER A 18 -29.87 -4.71 8.76
CA SER A 18 -30.51 -5.01 7.46
C SER A 18 -30.35 -3.90 6.39
N MET A 19 -29.68 -2.79 6.74
CA MET A 19 -29.26 -1.83 5.71
C MET A 19 -28.15 -2.47 4.87
N PRO A 20 -28.15 -2.35 3.52
CA PRO A 20 -27.01 -2.77 2.72
C PRO A 20 -25.81 -1.93 3.15
N VAL A 21 -24.96 -2.52 3.97
CA VAL A 21 -23.77 -1.85 4.50
C VAL A 21 -22.83 -1.62 3.33
N LEU A 22 -22.81 -0.41 2.82
CA LEU A 22 -21.79 0.10 1.92
C LEU A 22 -20.46 0.10 2.70
N SER A 23 -19.81 -1.04 2.71
CA SER A 23 -18.53 -1.24 3.41
C SER A 23 -17.38 -0.82 2.49
N HIS A 24 -16.42 -0.07 2.99
CA HIS A 24 -15.41 0.63 2.21
C HIS A 24 -14.07 0.67 2.94
N ALA A 25 -12.93 0.73 2.26
CA ALA A 25 -11.62 0.33 2.75
C ALA A 25 -10.74 1.42 3.35
N GLN A 26 -9.80 0.92 4.15
CA GLN A 26 -8.55 1.60 4.50
C GLN A 26 -7.36 0.77 3.94
N LEU A 27 -6.38 1.43 3.31
CA LEU A 27 -5.09 0.84 3.00
C LEU A 27 -4.36 0.44 4.31
N GLY A 28 -3.07 0.32 4.36
CA GLY A 28 -2.32 -0.06 5.55
C GLY A 28 -2.40 0.87 6.78
N GLN A 29 -3.36 1.82 6.84
CA GLN A 29 -3.51 2.75 7.96
C GLN A 29 -3.93 2.03 9.24
N ASN A 30 -3.46 2.55 10.39
CA ASN A 30 -3.78 2.10 11.73
C ASN A 30 -3.40 0.65 12.06
N LEU A 31 -2.57 0.00 11.23
CA LEU A 31 -2.09 -1.36 11.50
C LEU A 31 -0.90 -1.38 12.48
N SER A 32 -0.31 -0.24 12.77
CA SER A 32 0.90 -0.13 13.60
C SER A 32 0.81 0.91 14.71
N VAL A 33 -0.37 1.49 14.96
CA VAL A 33 -0.49 2.58 15.95
C VAL A 33 -0.69 2.07 17.36
N ASP A 34 -1.59 1.11 17.58
CA ASP A 34 -1.91 0.60 18.91
C ASP A 34 -2.41 -0.84 18.87
N ILE A 35 -1.86 -1.67 19.72
CA ILE A 35 -2.18 -3.10 19.75
C ILE A 35 -3.57 -3.38 20.37
N ARG A 36 -4.02 -2.58 21.36
CA ARG A 36 -5.37 -2.72 21.89
C ARG A 36 -6.40 -2.35 20.83
N ALA A 37 -6.13 -1.29 20.04
CA ALA A 37 -7.01 -0.93 18.93
C ALA A 37 -7.09 -2.04 17.88
N LEU A 38 -5.96 -2.69 17.54
CA LEU A 38 -5.96 -3.86 16.64
C LEU A 38 -6.81 -5.01 17.17
N SER A 39 -6.74 -5.30 18.48
CA SER A 39 -7.56 -6.35 19.08
C SER A 39 -9.05 -6.04 19.09
N MET A 40 -9.42 -4.76 18.97
CA MET A 40 -10.81 -4.25 18.94
C MET A 40 -11.32 -3.92 17.54
N GLY A 41 -10.61 -4.35 16.47
CA GLY A 41 -11.00 -4.01 15.10
C GLY A 41 -10.96 -2.51 14.81
N ASN A 42 -10.05 -1.76 15.45
CA ASN A 42 -9.93 -0.30 15.43
C ASN A 42 -11.19 0.48 15.87
N ALA A 43 -12.17 -0.21 16.50
CA ALA A 43 -13.37 0.40 17.04
C ALA A 43 -13.11 0.97 18.43
N VAL A 44 -12.35 2.07 18.50
CA VAL A 44 -11.87 2.66 19.77
C VAL A 44 -12.08 4.17 19.88
N THR A 45 -12.82 4.79 18.97
CA THR A 45 -13.01 6.26 18.97
C THR A 45 -13.75 6.76 20.22
N ALA A 46 -14.69 5.96 20.75
CA ALA A 46 -15.40 6.25 22.01
C ALA A 46 -14.67 5.72 23.26
N ASP A 47 -13.62 4.91 23.09
CA ASP A 47 -12.81 4.36 24.17
C ASP A 47 -11.33 4.26 23.74
N PRO A 48 -10.70 5.40 23.41
CA PRO A 48 -9.34 5.41 22.87
C PRO A 48 -8.32 4.93 23.90
N PRO A 49 -7.32 4.12 23.46
CA PRO A 49 -6.39 3.46 24.35
C PRO A 49 -5.29 4.41 24.83
N GLY A 50 -5.23 4.70 26.12
CA GLY A 50 -4.13 5.38 26.80
C GLY A 50 -3.54 6.56 26.01
N ILE A 51 -2.22 6.55 25.82
CA ILE A 51 -1.49 7.63 25.11
C ILE A 51 -1.76 7.58 23.60
N SER A 52 -2.11 6.42 23.04
CA SER A 52 -2.50 6.31 21.61
C SER A 52 -3.80 7.07 21.28
N ALA A 53 -4.53 7.54 22.29
CA ALA A 53 -5.61 8.50 22.13
C ALA A 53 -5.20 9.73 21.32
N ILE A 54 -3.95 10.15 21.36
CA ILE A 54 -3.36 11.21 20.51
C ILE A 54 -3.77 11.04 19.03
N HIS A 55 -3.79 9.81 18.55
CA HIS A 55 -4.16 9.47 17.19
C HIS A 55 -5.65 9.16 17.04
N PHE A 56 -6.21 8.26 17.88
CA PHE A 56 -7.57 7.74 17.70
C PHE A 56 -8.67 8.71 18.14
N ASN A 57 -8.46 9.45 19.23
CA ASN A 57 -9.32 10.53 19.70
C ASN A 57 -8.64 11.25 20.87
N PRO A 58 -8.00 12.41 20.63
CA PRO A 58 -7.22 13.09 21.67
C PRO A 58 -8.02 13.49 22.91
N ALA A 59 -9.36 13.59 22.84
CA ALA A 59 -10.19 13.82 24.01
C ALA A 59 -10.07 12.71 25.07
N GLY A 60 -9.71 11.48 24.66
CA GLY A 60 -9.50 10.35 25.57
C GLY A 60 -8.34 10.52 26.53
N LEU A 61 -7.39 11.41 26.25
CA LEU A 61 -6.28 11.72 27.16
C LEU A 61 -6.76 12.23 28.53
N THR A 62 -7.97 12.80 28.64
CA THR A 62 -8.54 13.25 29.92
C THR A 62 -8.74 12.12 30.92
N LYS A 63 -8.76 10.86 30.46
CA LYS A 63 -8.87 9.65 31.32
C LYS A 63 -7.55 9.26 31.99
N ILE A 64 -6.45 9.86 31.59
CA ILE A 64 -5.12 9.63 32.17
C ILE A 64 -4.98 10.51 33.42
N ASP A 65 -4.53 9.91 34.52
CA ASP A 65 -4.21 10.59 35.76
C ASP A 65 -2.72 10.45 36.08
N GLY A 66 -2.12 11.55 36.57
CA GLY A 66 -0.71 11.60 36.93
C GLY A 66 0.21 11.53 35.69
N LEU A 67 1.38 10.95 35.86
CA LEU A 67 2.36 10.67 34.80
C LEU A 67 2.17 9.24 34.30
N GLN A 68 2.03 9.06 33.00
CA GLN A 68 1.95 7.75 32.35
C GLN A 68 2.93 7.65 31.21
N THR A 69 3.54 6.48 31.07
CA THR A 69 4.35 6.10 29.91
C THR A 69 3.79 4.84 29.25
N ASP A 70 3.94 4.75 27.93
CA ASP A 70 3.47 3.62 27.11
C ASP A 70 4.54 3.28 26.08
N VAL A 71 4.91 2.00 25.97
CA VAL A 71 5.84 1.46 24.97
C VAL A 71 5.24 0.21 24.37
N GLN A 72 5.25 0.12 23.05
CA GLN A 72 4.68 -1.02 22.32
C GLN A 72 5.69 -1.60 21.30
N GLY A 73 5.60 -2.91 21.10
CA GLY A 73 6.38 -3.63 20.09
C GLY A 73 5.48 -4.52 19.24
N LEU A 74 5.81 -4.67 17.97
CA LEU A 74 5.10 -5.49 17.00
C LEU A 74 6.04 -6.49 16.33
N LEU A 75 5.53 -7.70 16.12
CA LEU A 75 6.11 -8.69 15.23
C LEU A 75 5.14 -8.87 14.07
N VAL A 76 5.61 -8.63 12.85
CA VAL A 76 4.79 -8.71 11.64
C VAL A 76 5.27 -9.85 10.77
N ASP A 77 4.36 -10.76 10.45
CA ASP A 77 4.52 -11.80 9.43
C ASP A 77 3.55 -11.55 8.30
N PHE A 78 4.03 -11.56 7.05
CA PHE A 78 3.14 -11.44 5.91
C PHE A 78 3.57 -12.33 4.75
N ASN A 79 2.58 -12.71 3.96
CA ASN A 79 2.75 -13.48 2.74
C ASN A 79 1.85 -12.88 1.66
N ILE A 80 2.45 -12.54 0.53
CA ILE A 80 1.73 -12.09 -0.66
C ILE A 80 2.06 -13.05 -1.79
N ARG A 81 1.02 -13.71 -2.31
CA ARG A 81 1.09 -14.57 -3.48
C ARG A 81 0.35 -13.90 -4.63
N ARG A 82 1.03 -13.77 -5.76
CA ARG A 82 0.47 -13.25 -7.02
C ARG A 82 0.53 -14.35 -8.06
N GLU A 83 -0.55 -14.57 -8.79
CA GLU A 83 -0.65 -15.59 -9.83
C GLU A 83 -1.04 -14.92 -11.14
N PHE A 84 -0.36 -15.26 -12.22
CA PHE A 84 -0.57 -14.75 -13.56
C PHE A 84 -0.99 -15.90 -14.45
N GLU A 85 -2.15 -15.79 -15.12
CA GLU A 85 -2.73 -16.85 -15.93
C GLU A 85 -3.19 -16.31 -17.28
N ALA A 86 -2.81 -16.96 -18.37
CA ALA A 86 -3.38 -16.69 -19.67
C ALA A 86 -4.85 -17.17 -19.72
N PRO A 87 -5.82 -16.32 -20.07
CA PRO A 87 -7.20 -16.75 -20.23
C PRO A 87 -7.36 -17.65 -21.47
N ALA A 88 -8.43 -18.45 -21.49
CA ALA A 88 -8.78 -19.23 -22.67
C ALA A 88 -8.93 -18.31 -23.90
N GLY A 89 -8.29 -18.65 -25.00
CA GLY A 89 -8.28 -17.83 -26.22
C GLY A 89 -7.33 -16.64 -26.17
N TYR A 90 -6.40 -16.61 -25.20
CA TYR A 90 -5.31 -15.62 -25.20
C TYR A 90 -4.59 -15.62 -26.55
N ASN A 91 -4.47 -14.45 -27.14
CA ASN A 91 -3.80 -14.28 -28.42
C ASN A 91 -3.26 -12.85 -28.53
N VAL A 92 -1.96 -12.72 -28.80
CA VAL A 92 -1.31 -11.45 -29.10
C VAL A 92 -0.59 -11.59 -30.44
N PHE A 93 -1.14 -10.98 -31.49
CA PHE A 93 -0.63 -11.01 -32.86
C PHE A 93 -0.32 -12.44 -33.36
N GLY A 94 -1.20 -13.40 -33.10
CA GLY A 94 -1.03 -14.80 -33.51
C GLY A 94 -0.39 -15.72 -32.46
N TYR A 95 0.19 -15.18 -31.42
CA TYR A 95 0.74 -15.96 -30.31
C TYR A 95 -0.33 -16.26 -29.26
N SER A 96 -0.52 -17.53 -28.96
CA SER A 96 -1.51 -18.02 -27.99
C SER A 96 -0.96 -18.15 -26.57
N ASP A 97 0.36 -18.05 -26.40
CA ASP A 97 1.05 -18.24 -25.13
C ASP A 97 1.62 -16.92 -24.61
N ASP A 98 1.32 -16.57 -23.36
CA ASP A 98 1.93 -15.41 -22.72
C ASP A 98 3.34 -15.75 -22.24
N PRO A 99 4.32 -14.90 -22.57
CA PRO A 99 5.70 -15.11 -22.16
C PRO A 99 5.95 -15.13 -20.65
N ILE A 100 5.06 -14.55 -19.83
CA ILE A 100 5.14 -14.63 -18.35
C ILE A 100 4.66 -15.98 -17.84
N VAL A 101 3.66 -16.55 -18.51
CA VAL A 101 3.01 -17.79 -18.08
C VAL A 101 3.65 -19.01 -18.70
N CYS A 102 3.92 -18.93 -20.01
CA CYS A 102 4.54 -19.96 -20.78
C CYS A 102 5.82 -19.42 -21.42
N ASN A 103 6.91 -20.06 -21.24
CA ASN A 103 8.17 -19.60 -21.78
C ASN A 103 8.13 -19.49 -23.31
N ASP A 104 9.09 -18.75 -23.82
CA ASP A 104 9.24 -18.34 -25.21
C ASP A 104 8.85 -19.40 -26.24
N VAL A 105 7.89 -19.07 -27.10
CA VAL A 105 7.44 -19.91 -28.21
C VAL A 105 8.56 -20.16 -29.22
N ALA A 106 9.56 -19.26 -29.30
CA ALA A 106 10.74 -19.45 -30.17
C ALA A 106 11.61 -20.65 -29.77
N THR A 107 11.41 -21.18 -28.57
CA THR A 107 12.00 -22.45 -28.12
C THR A 107 11.04 -23.62 -28.24
N VAL A 108 10.07 -23.54 -29.15
CA VAL A 108 9.07 -24.55 -29.44
C VAL A 108 9.73 -25.92 -29.72
N GLY A 109 9.34 -26.90 -28.95
CA GLY A 109 9.92 -28.24 -28.93
C GLY A 109 10.63 -28.60 -27.63
N GLN A 110 10.83 -27.61 -26.75
CA GLN A 110 11.43 -27.82 -25.43
C GLN A 110 10.44 -27.40 -24.34
N LYS A 111 9.90 -28.36 -23.59
CA LYS A 111 9.22 -28.30 -22.27
C LYS A 111 8.67 -26.93 -21.83
N ILE A 112 7.45 -26.58 -22.18
CA ILE A 112 7.15 -25.18 -22.24
C ILE A 112 6.38 -24.65 -21.03
N CYS A 113 5.22 -25.16 -20.72
CA CYS A 113 4.41 -24.58 -19.65
C CYS A 113 4.50 -25.33 -18.31
N SER A 114 4.98 -26.56 -18.27
CA SER A 114 5.06 -27.35 -17.04
C SER A 114 6.24 -26.96 -16.15
N ASP A 115 7.33 -26.51 -16.74
CA ASP A 115 8.56 -26.18 -16.02
C ASP A 115 8.57 -24.72 -15.55
N PHE A 116 7.63 -23.88 -16.04
CA PHE A 116 7.52 -22.46 -15.75
C PHE A 116 6.35 -22.07 -14.85
N LYS A 117 5.71 -23.01 -14.18
CA LYS A 117 4.71 -22.72 -13.14
C LYS A 117 5.23 -21.76 -12.07
N ASP A 118 6.53 -21.78 -11.80
CA ASP A 118 7.14 -20.87 -10.82
C ASP A 118 7.25 -19.42 -11.34
N TYR A 119 7.32 -19.22 -12.63
CA TYR A 119 7.30 -17.87 -13.23
C TYR A 119 5.89 -17.27 -13.30
N ALA A 120 4.86 -18.09 -13.33
CA ALA A 120 3.47 -17.66 -13.25
C ALA A 120 3.06 -17.32 -11.80
N VAL A 121 3.92 -17.59 -10.82
CA VAL A 121 3.63 -17.40 -9.40
C VAL A 121 4.73 -16.57 -8.76
N SER A 122 4.35 -15.38 -8.33
CA SER A 122 5.18 -14.49 -7.52
C SER A 122 4.91 -14.75 -6.04
N LYS A 123 5.96 -14.79 -5.24
CA LYS A 123 5.89 -14.95 -3.77
C LYS A 123 6.67 -13.81 -3.11
N VAL A 124 6.00 -13.10 -2.24
CA VAL A 124 6.57 -12.04 -1.43
C VAL A 124 6.42 -12.42 0.03
N ASP A 125 7.51 -12.60 0.71
CA ASP A 125 7.56 -13.09 2.08
C ASP A 125 8.49 -12.27 3.00
N HIS A 126 9.00 -11.13 2.50
CA HIS A 126 9.88 -10.25 3.27
C HIS A 126 9.25 -8.87 3.45
N PRO A 127 9.11 -8.39 4.72
CA PRO A 127 8.84 -6.99 4.96
C PRO A 127 10.00 -6.12 4.43
N SER A 128 9.68 -4.97 3.87
CA SER A 128 10.67 -4.01 3.42
C SER A 128 10.37 -2.65 4.02
N LEU A 129 11.41 -1.96 4.43
CA LEU A 129 11.35 -0.62 4.99
C LEU A 129 12.32 0.30 4.26
N TYR A 130 11.94 1.55 4.08
CA TYR A 130 12.88 2.56 3.66
C TYR A 130 13.68 3.07 4.86
N VAL A 131 15.00 3.04 4.75
CA VAL A 131 15.90 3.51 5.82
C VAL A 131 16.51 4.84 5.41
N PRO A 132 16.08 5.99 6.00
CA PRO A 132 16.48 7.33 5.59
C PRO A 132 18.00 7.56 5.61
N VAL A 133 18.67 7.03 6.65
CA VAL A 133 20.13 7.15 6.79
C VAL A 133 20.88 6.44 5.66
N LEU A 134 20.35 5.33 5.17
CA LEU A 134 20.91 4.54 4.08
C LEU A 134 20.40 4.98 2.71
N LYS A 135 19.32 5.78 2.66
CA LYS A 135 18.60 6.21 1.45
C LYS A 135 18.23 5.06 0.54
N LYS A 136 17.83 3.93 1.12
CA LYS A 136 17.43 2.72 0.37
C LYS A 136 16.37 1.90 1.09
N ILE A 137 15.70 1.06 0.32
CA ILE A 137 14.82 0.03 0.86
C ILE A 137 15.70 -1.12 1.38
N VAL A 138 15.37 -1.59 2.57
CA VAL A 138 16.02 -2.73 3.21
C VAL A 138 14.96 -3.81 3.45
N ASN A 139 15.24 -5.03 3.01
CA ASN A 139 14.44 -6.19 3.37
C ASN A 139 14.67 -6.52 4.84
N TRP A 140 13.58 -6.55 5.60
CA TRP A 140 13.65 -6.90 7.01
C TRP A 140 13.68 -8.41 7.17
N PRO A 141 14.57 -8.96 8.01
CA PRO A 141 14.63 -10.40 8.21
C PRO A 141 13.32 -10.94 8.80
N GLN A 142 12.83 -12.05 8.25
CA GLN A 142 11.66 -12.74 8.79
C GLN A 142 11.89 -13.16 10.25
N GLY A 143 10.84 -13.05 11.06
CA GLY A 143 10.88 -13.46 12.46
C GLY A 143 11.60 -12.50 13.42
N LEU A 144 12.20 -11.41 12.92
CA LEU A 144 12.68 -10.34 13.78
C LEU A 144 11.54 -9.37 14.10
N PRO A 145 11.39 -8.96 15.37
CA PRO A 145 10.39 -7.96 15.72
C PRO A 145 10.66 -6.67 14.95
N LEU A 146 9.68 -6.22 14.21
CA LEU A 146 9.63 -4.86 13.75
C LEU A 146 9.21 -4.06 14.98
N ALA A 147 10.16 -3.39 15.63
CA ALA A 147 9.80 -2.42 16.64
C ALA A 147 9.02 -1.30 15.95
N ALA A 148 7.71 -1.47 15.81
CA ALA A 148 6.88 -0.36 15.42
C ALA A 148 6.98 0.64 16.55
N PRO A 149 7.45 1.85 16.27
CA PRO A 149 7.65 2.82 17.31
C PRO A 149 6.28 3.30 17.79
N LEU A 150 5.85 2.79 18.93
CA LEU A 150 4.95 3.56 19.76
C LEU A 150 5.63 3.71 21.10
N ALA A 151 6.05 4.92 21.38
CA ALA A 151 6.52 5.31 22.69
C ALA A 151 5.94 6.68 23.02
N GLY A 152 5.33 6.81 24.18
CA GLY A 152 4.66 8.05 24.56
C GLY A 152 4.70 8.34 26.04
N VAL A 153 4.46 9.60 26.35
CA VAL A 153 4.31 10.12 27.70
C VAL A 153 3.10 11.03 27.77
N ALA A 154 2.35 10.91 28.87
CA ALA A 154 1.25 11.80 29.19
C ALA A 154 1.34 12.26 30.65
N TYR A 155 0.92 13.49 30.90
CA TYR A 155 0.93 14.07 32.23
C TYR A 155 -0.31 14.91 32.49
N LYS A 156 -1.00 14.61 33.57
CA LYS A 156 -2.10 15.42 34.11
C LYS A 156 -1.69 15.96 35.47
N PRO A 157 -1.50 17.29 35.59
CA PRO A 157 -1.18 17.88 36.87
C PRO A 157 -2.29 17.62 37.91
N PRO A 158 -1.95 17.44 39.21
CA PRO A 158 -2.95 17.26 40.25
C PRO A 158 -3.98 18.38 40.27
N GLY A 159 -5.27 18.03 40.30
CA GLY A 159 -6.39 18.98 40.29
C GLY A 159 -6.64 19.66 38.93
N SER A 160 -5.85 19.38 37.92
CA SER A 160 -6.02 19.95 36.58
C SER A 160 -7.14 19.26 35.80
N LYS A 161 -7.87 20.05 35.00
CA LYS A 161 -8.78 19.55 33.96
C LYS A 161 -8.09 19.31 32.63
N ILE A 162 -6.78 19.63 32.54
CA ILE A 162 -6.00 19.51 31.30
C ILE A 162 -4.98 18.37 31.46
N THR A 163 -4.91 17.51 30.46
CA THR A 163 -3.89 16.48 30.30
C THR A 163 -3.03 16.82 29.08
N TYR A 164 -1.71 16.78 29.23
CA TYR A 164 -0.74 16.97 28.16
C TYR A 164 -0.14 15.61 27.77
N ALA A 165 0.17 15.44 26.50
CA ALA A 165 0.82 14.22 26.03
C ALA A 165 1.67 14.47 24.78
N SER A 166 2.61 13.58 24.54
CA SER A 166 3.32 13.45 23.26
C SER A 166 3.72 12.01 23.04
N ALA A 167 3.71 11.58 21.80
CA ALA A 167 4.13 10.24 21.41
C ALA A 167 4.85 10.24 20.06
N LEU A 168 5.65 9.22 19.86
CA LEU A 168 6.17 8.77 18.59
C LEU A 168 5.33 7.56 18.17
N TYR A 169 4.78 7.57 16.96
CA TYR A 169 3.97 6.47 16.41
C TYR A 169 3.98 6.48 14.87
N ALA A 170 3.60 5.37 14.28
CA ALA A 170 3.60 5.20 12.83
C ALA A 170 2.17 4.93 12.30
N PRO A 171 1.45 5.96 11.82
CA PRO A 171 0.08 5.76 11.30
C PRO A 171 0.02 4.99 9.99
N LEU A 172 1.12 4.93 9.24
CA LEU A 172 1.23 4.17 8.00
C LEU A 172 2.64 3.62 7.87
N VAL A 173 2.77 2.31 7.87
CA VAL A 173 3.97 1.58 7.47
C VAL A 173 3.53 0.38 6.66
N ALA A 174 3.93 0.33 5.41
CA ALA A 174 3.69 -0.79 4.52
C ALA A 174 4.86 -0.93 3.56
N GLY A 175 5.37 -2.13 3.43
CA GLY A 175 6.42 -2.40 2.47
C GLY A 175 6.69 -3.89 2.33
N PHE A 176 7.11 -4.28 1.15
CA PHE A 176 7.41 -5.65 0.79
C PHE A 176 8.58 -5.74 -0.18
N GLY A 177 9.19 -6.92 -0.24
CA GLY A 177 10.22 -7.23 -1.20
C GLY A 177 10.10 -8.66 -1.72
N SER A 178 10.42 -8.85 -2.99
CA SER A 178 10.52 -10.15 -3.66
C SER A 178 11.93 -10.39 -4.19
N ALA A 179 12.25 -11.66 -4.49
CA ALA A 179 13.53 -12.06 -5.04
C ALA A 179 13.79 -11.46 -6.44
N ASP A 180 15.05 -11.40 -6.83
CA ASP A 180 15.40 -11.06 -8.22
C ASP A 180 14.81 -12.09 -9.19
N GLY A 181 14.30 -11.63 -10.33
CA GLY A 181 13.69 -12.48 -11.35
C GLY A 181 12.28 -12.98 -11.01
N ASP A 182 11.67 -12.54 -9.91
CA ASP A 182 10.27 -12.87 -9.60
C ASP A 182 9.34 -12.23 -10.63
N PRO A 183 8.35 -12.96 -11.18
CA PRO A 183 7.44 -12.45 -12.22
C PRO A 183 6.58 -11.27 -11.76
N GLY A 184 6.46 -11.04 -10.46
CA GLY A 184 5.77 -9.87 -9.89
C GLY A 184 6.58 -8.58 -9.88
N ASN A 185 7.88 -8.63 -10.19
CA ASN A 185 8.80 -7.50 -10.07
C ASN A 185 8.48 -6.34 -11.03
N TYR A 186 7.76 -6.59 -12.10
CA TYR A 186 7.38 -5.57 -13.10
C TYR A 186 6.33 -4.57 -12.59
N MET A 187 5.79 -4.78 -11.39
CA MET A 187 4.96 -3.82 -10.66
C MET A 187 5.41 -3.65 -9.20
N GLY A 188 6.71 -3.75 -8.97
CA GLY A 188 7.31 -3.55 -7.66
C GLY A 188 8.01 -4.80 -7.15
N GLN A 189 9.34 -4.80 -7.25
CA GLN A 189 10.23 -5.75 -6.61
C GLN A 189 10.34 -5.44 -5.12
N GLN A 190 10.63 -4.19 -4.79
CA GLN A 190 10.61 -3.66 -3.43
C GLN A 190 9.76 -2.39 -3.39
N VAL A 191 8.89 -2.32 -2.42
CA VAL A 191 8.00 -1.16 -2.21
C VAL A 191 8.04 -0.81 -0.74
N ALA A 192 8.13 0.47 -0.43
CA ALA A 192 7.96 0.98 0.93
C ALA A 192 7.17 2.28 0.90
N ILE A 193 6.18 2.40 1.77
CA ILE A 193 5.45 3.63 2.04
C ILE A 193 5.36 3.80 3.54
N GLU A 194 5.82 4.92 4.04
CA GLU A 194 5.97 5.16 5.46
C GLU A 194 5.53 6.57 5.84
N ARG A 195 4.81 6.64 6.95
CA ARG A 195 4.57 7.86 7.69
C ARG A 195 4.83 7.60 9.16
N ILE A 196 5.81 8.30 9.72
CA ILE A 196 6.19 8.19 11.14
C ILE A 196 6.03 9.56 11.78
N THR A 197 5.12 9.66 12.73
CA THR A 197 4.94 10.85 13.56
C THR A 197 5.95 10.76 14.71
N TYR A 198 7.01 11.55 14.63
CA TYR A 198 8.11 11.51 15.60
C TYR A 198 7.91 12.45 16.78
N LEU A 199 6.96 13.38 16.69
CA LEU A 199 6.57 14.29 17.76
C LEU A 199 5.10 14.66 17.60
N SER A 200 4.34 14.59 18.69
CA SER A 200 2.90 14.86 18.67
C SER A 200 2.41 15.58 19.93
N PRO A 201 2.82 16.84 20.17
CA PRO A 201 2.30 17.62 21.29
C PRO A 201 0.78 17.67 21.24
N SER A 202 0.17 17.32 22.37
CA SER A 202 -1.26 17.12 22.51
C SER A 202 -1.76 17.66 23.83
N ALA A 203 -2.99 18.14 23.83
CA ALA A 203 -3.70 18.56 25.02
C ALA A 203 -5.16 18.14 24.97
N ALA A 204 -5.68 17.68 26.10
CA ALA A 204 -7.10 17.38 26.27
C ALA A 204 -7.66 18.09 27.49
N TYR A 205 -8.89 18.57 27.38
CA TYR A 205 -9.58 19.35 28.40
C TYR A 205 -10.91 18.69 28.80
N LYS A 206 -11.07 18.39 30.07
CA LYS A 206 -12.33 17.92 30.66
C LYS A 206 -13.26 19.12 30.90
N VAL A 207 -14.19 19.36 29.96
CA VAL A 207 -15.13 20.49 30.01
C VAL A 207 -16.02 20.36 31.26
N ASN A 208 -16.65 19.17 31.40
CA ASN A 208 -17.45 18.75 32.53
C ASN A 208 -17.32 17.22 32.72
N ASP A 209 -18.12 16.63 33.60
CA ASP A 209 -18.01 15.20 33.90
C ASP A 209 -18.35 14.32 32.69
N ASN A 210 -19.14 14.81 31.76
CA ASN A 210 -19.63 14.06 30.62
C ASN A 210 -18.94 14.40 29.31
N LEU A 211 -18.23 15.54 29.20
CA LEU A 211 -17.68 16.03 27.94
C LEU A 211 -16.20 16.36 28.04
N SER A 212 -15.43 15.77 27.16
CA SER A 212 -14.01 16.05 26.95
C SER A 212 -13.73 16.47 25.52
N LEU A 213 -12.79 17.40 25.34
CA LEU A 213 -12.27 17.83 24.06
C LEU A 213 -10.77 17.63 24.03
N GLY A 214 -10.21 17.38 22.85
CA GLY A 214 -8.77 17.19 22.71
C GLY A 214 -8.25 17.63 21.36
N ALA A 215 -7.00 18.02 21.34
CA ALA A 215 -6.27 18.38 20.12
C ALA A 215 -4.85 17.85 20.17
N SER A 216 -4.31 17.49 19.00
CA SER A 216 -2.90 17.14 18.82
C SER A 216 -2.35 17.73 17.54
N VAL A 217 -1.04 18.01 17.51
CA VAL A 217 -0.31 18.43 16.31
C VAL A 217 0.78 17.39 16.08
N GLY A 218 0.69 16.67 14.97
CA GLY A 218 1.67 15.66 14.58
C GLY A 218 2.73 16.23 13.64
N MET A 219 4.00 16.02 13.96
CA MET A 219 5.14 16.27 13.08
C MET A 219 5.61 14.92 12.54
N SER A 220 5.48 14.73 11.23
CA SER A 220 5.72 13.42 10.62
C SER A 220 6.81 13.47 9.56
N TYR A 221 7.61 12.42 9.54
CA TYR A 221 8.44 12.01 8.42
C TYR A 221 7.60 11.15 7.46
N GLN A 222 7.86 11.27 6.16
CA GLN A 222 7.21 10.46 5.14
C GLN A 222 8.23 10.00 4.11
N ALA A 223 8.06 8.77 3.61
CA ALA A 223 8.84 8.23 2.51
C ALA A 223 7.97 7.36 1.59
N ILE A 224 8.30 7.40 0.30
CA ILE A 224 7.82 6.45 -0.71
C ILE A 224 9.02 6.00 -1.49
N ALA A 225 9.27 4.70 -1.53
CA ALA A 225 10.36 4.12 -2.27
C ALA A 225 9.89 2.91 -3.07
N LEU A 226 10.42 2.78 -4.27
CA LEU A 226 10.05 1.74 -5.23
C LEU A 226 11.30 1.26 -5.97
N LYS A 227 11.51 -0.04 -6.00
CA LYS A 227 12.40 -0.71 -6.94
C LYS A 227 11.55 -1.64 -7.80
N THR A 228 11.69 -1.54 -9.12
CA THR A 228 10.88 -2.32 -10.06
C THR A 228 11.69 -2.68 -11.29
N ASP A 229 11.45 -3.87 -11.82
CA ASP A 229 11.97 -4.27 -13.11
C ASP A 229 11.08 -3.67 -14.22
N LEU A 230 11.70 -3.25 -15.31
CA LEU A 230 11.03 -2.70 -16.49
C LEU A 230 11.04 -3.75 -17.60
N ARG A 231 9.90 -3.98 -18.22
CA ARG A 231 9.77 -4.88 -19.37
C ARG A 231 8.98 -4.21 -20.49
N PHE A 232 9.12 -4.73 -21.69
CA PHE A 232 8.20 -4.37 -22.77
C PHE A 232 6.82 -5.00 -22.52
N PRO A 233 5.74 -4.28 -22.83
CA PRO A 233 4.40 -4.84 -22.84
C PRO A 233 4.28 -6.03 -23.79
N ASN A 234 3.38 -6.98 -23.49
CA ASN A 234 3.18 -8.18 -24.29
C ASN A 234 2.86 -7.89 -25.76
N GLU A 235 2.07 -6.84 -26.01
CA GLU A 235 1.74 -6.43 -27.38
C GLU A 235 2.98 -6.01 -28.16
N LEU A 236 3.90 -5.27 -27.54
CA LEU A 236 5.14 -4.88 -28.20
C LEU A 236 6.05 -6.10 -28.43
N ILE A 237 6.11 -7.02 -27.47
CA ILE A 237 6.82 -8.29 -27.62
C ILE A 237 6.23 -9.09 -28.79
N GLY A 238 4.89 -9.19 -28.89
CA GLY A 238 4.21 -9.84 -29.99
C GLY A 238 4.55 -9.23 -31.35
N VAL A 239 4.55 -7.90 -31.46
CA VAL A 239 4.96 -7.18 -32.69
C VAL A 239 6.42 -7.46 -33.03
N LEU A 240 7.33 -7.42 -32.06
CA LEU A 240 8.75 -7.69 -32.28
C LEU A 240 8.99 -9.13 -32.72
N ARG A 241 8.22 -10.10 -32.23
CA ARG A 241 8.27 -11.49 -32.67
C ARG A 241 7.77 -11.66 -34.10
N LEU A 242 6.63 -11.05 -34.42
CA LEU A 242 6.11 -11.05 -35.80
C LEU A 242 7.16 -10.53 -36.79
N ILE A 243 7.85 -9.45 -36.42
CA ILE A 243 8.95 -8.89 -37.23
C ILE A 243 10.10 -9.89 -37.30
N ASP A 244 10.53 -10.51 -36.22
CA ASP A 244 11.65 -11.46 -36.24
C ASP A 244 11.34 -12.72 -37.05
N GLU A 245 10.14 -13.30 -36.93
CA GLU A 245 9.75 -14.54 -37.63
C GLU A 245 9.37 -14.30 -39.07
N ASP A 246 8.44 -13.37 -39.34
CA ASP A 246 7.88 -13.19 -40.70
C ASP A 246 8.77 -12.31 -41.61
N VAL A 247 9.56 -11.44 -40.99
CA VAL A 247 10.37 -10.48 -41.74
C VAL A 247 11.86 -10.83 -41.66
N CYS A 248 12.40 -11.08 -40.48
CA CYS A 248 13.83 -11.36 -40.32
C CYS A 248 14.19 -12.80 -40.67
N GLY A 249 13.31 -13.78 -40.43
CA GLY A 249 13.56 -15.20 -40.73
C GLY A 249 13.97 -15.44 -42.19
N PRO A 250 13.16 -15.03 -43.19
CA PRO A 250 13.47 -15.19 -44.59
C PRO A 250 14.75 -14.47 -45.07
N PHE A 251 15.14 -13.41 -44.33
CA PHE A 251 16.34 -12.63 -44.67
C PHE A 251 17.62 -13.17 -44.06
N LYS A 252 17.55 -13.75 -42.87
CA LYS A 252 18.67 -14.47 -42.22
C LYS A 252 19.13 -15.66 -43.06
N GLU A 253 18.20 -16.32 -43.75
CA GLU A 253 18.50 -17.46 -44.65
C GLU A 253 19.16 -17.04 -45.98
N ASN A 254 18.90 -15.84 -46.47
CA ASN A 254 19.35 -15.39 -47.80
C ASN A 254 20.53 -14.39 -47.79
N GLY A 255 21.04 -13.96 -46.64
CA GLY A 255 22.25 -13.13 -46.53
C GLY A 255 22.19 -11.75 -47.23
N ASN A 256 21.03 -11.15 -47.36
CA ASN A 256 20.82 -9.95 -48.15
C ASN A 256 20.98 -8.66 -47.31
N ILE A 257 22.12 -7.95 -47.49
CA ILE A 257 22.49 -6.70 -46.79
C ILE A 257 21.47 -5.57 -46.99
N VAL A 258 20.71 -5.58 -48.09
CA VAL A 258 19.73 -4.52 -48.42
C VAL A 258 18.51 -4.58 -47.49
N SER A 259 18.15 -5.75 -46.98
CA SER A 259 17.04 -5.93 -46.06
C SER A 259 17.34 -5.43 -44.66
N ASP A 260 18.59 -5.55 -44.25
CA ASP A 260 19.06 -5.07 -42.93
C ASP A 260 18.97 -3.54 -42.84
N LEU A 261 19.19 -2.85 -43.96
CA LEU A 261 19.06 -1.40 -44.07
C LEU A 261 17.58 -0.94 -44.02
N LEU A 262 16.66 -1.75 -44.56
CA LEU A 262 15.22 -1.44 -44.59
C LEU A 262 14.51 -1.83 -43.27
N LEU A 263 15.02 -2.82 -42.57
CA LEU A 263 14.41 -3.38 -41.36
C LEU A 263 15.06 -2.90 -40.04
N PHE A 264 15.82 -1.79 -40.14
CA PHE A 264 16.27 -1.04 -38.96
C PHE A 264 17.30 -1.76 -38.06
N GLY A 265 18.00 -2.79 -38.59
CA GLY A 265 18.94 -3.57 -37.78
C GLY A 265 18.28 -4.41 -36.68
N ILE A 266 16.95 -4.49 -36.62
CA ILE A 266 16.22 -5.29 -35.61
C ILE A 266 16.59 -6.76 -35.74
N CYS A 267 16.85 -7.24 -36.97
CA CYS A 267 17.20 -8.62 -37.26
C CYS A 267 18.61 -9.04 -36.77
N ASN A 268 19.46 -8.09 -36.42
CA ASN A 268 20.82 -8.32 -35.94
C ASN A 268 21.03 -8.11 -34.43
N ALA A 269 19.98 -7.91 -33.66
CA ALA A 269 20.09 -7.82 -32.22
C ALA A 269 20.51 -9.17 -31.62
N GLU A 270 21.79 -9.31 -31.21
CA GLU A 270 22.38 -10.56 -30.70
C GLU A 270 21.69 -11.06 -29.42
N GLU A 271 21.18 -10.16 -28.62
CA GLU A 271 20.36 -10.47 -27.44
C GLU A 271 18.93 -10.02 -27.66
N GLY A 272 18.13 -10.78 -28.38
CA GLY A 272 16.73 -10.45 -28.67
C GLY A 272 15.96 -9.97 -27.43
N VAL A 273 14.96 -9.10 -27.64
CA VAL A 273 14.02 -8.66 -26.62
C VAL A 273 13.14 -9.85 -26.24
N GLY A 274 13.62 -10.65 -25.31
CA GLY A 274 12.88 -11.81 -24.82
C GLY A 274 11.81 -11.39 -23.81
N PRO A 275 10.76 -12.19 -23.66
CA PRO A 275 9.62 -11.89 -22.79
C PRO A 275 9.96 -11.81 -21.31
N PHE A 276 10.99 -12.52 -20.88
CA PHE A 276 11.47 -12.48 -19.48
C PHE A 276 12.74 -11.63 -19.32
N LYS A 277 13.19 -11.00 -20.40
CA LYS A 277 14.33 -10.10 -20.31
C LYS A 277 13.85 -8.75 -19.85
N GLU A 278 14.33 -8.33 -18.70
CA GLU A 278 14.15 -6.98 -18.22
C GLU A 278 14.75 -5.99 -19.23
N PHE A 279 13.99 -4.94 -19.55
CA PHE A 279 14.49 -3.80 -20.33
C PHE A 279 15.41 -2.92 -19.48
N GLY A 280 15.20 -2.92 -18.18
CA GLY A 280 15.98 -2.19 -17.19
C GLY A 280 15.40 -2.33 -15.80
N LYS A 281 16.05 -1.68 -14.84
CA LYS A 281 15.59 -1.58 -13.45
C LYS A 281 15.47 -0.11 -13.06
N LEU A 282 14.38 0.22 -12.40
CA LEU A 282 14.12 1.55 -11.84
C LEU A 282 14.17 1.47 -10.31
N ASP A 283 14.96 2.35 -9.72
CA ASP A 283 14.99 2.60 -8.28
C ASP A 283 14.62 4.06 -8.02
N VAL A 284 13.63 4.29 -7.17
CA VAL A 284 13.14 5.63 -6.78
C VAL A 284 12.99 5.66 -5.27
N ALA A 285 13.59 6.67 -4.65
CA ALA A 285 13.44 6.92 -3.22
C ALA A 285 13.11 8.38 -2.97
N LEU A 286 11.97 8.64 -2.38
CA LEU A 286 11.39 9.95 -2.14
C LEU A 286 11.07 10.11 -0.67
N GLU A 287 11.44 11.24 -0.08
CA GLU A 287 11.20 11.53 1.34
C GLU A 287 10.80 12.98 1.60
N GLN A 288 10.16 13.19 2.72
CA GLN A 288 9.88 14.50 3.31
C GLN A 288 10.04 14.41 4.82
N THR A 289 10.94 15.22 5.39
CA THR A 289 11.29 15.15 6.81
C THR A 289 10.27 15.78 7.74
N LEU A 290 9.46 16.71 7.25
CA LEU A 290 8.43 17.40 8.04
C LEU A 290 7.14 17.54 7.25
N SER A 291 6.11 16.86 7.72
CA SER A 291 4.74 16.93 7.22
C SER A 291 3.79 17.08 8.40
N PRO A 292 3.35 18.30 8.74
CA PRO A 292 2.49 18.54 9.89
C PRO A 292 1.06 18.11 9.62
N THR A 293 0.40 17.60 10.67
CA THR A 293 -1.04 17.33 10.73
C THR A 293 -1.59 17.78 12.07
N TYR A 294 -2.91 17.87 12.18
CA TYR A 294 -3.58 18.04 13.46
C TYR A 294 -4.75 17.07 13.58
N ASN A 295 -5.05 16.67 14.83
CA ASN A 295 -6.22 15.87 15.16
C ASN A 295 -7.07 16.66 16.16
N LEU A 296 -8.38 16.65 15.96
CA LEU A 296 -9.37 17.23 16.88
C LEU A 296 -10.31 16.13 17.32
N GLY A 297 -10.53 16.02 18.61
CA GLY A 297 -11.34 14.97 19.18
C GLY A 297 -12.39 15.48 20.18
N MET A 298 -13.49 14.74 20.25
CA MET A 298 -14.54 14.91 21.24
C MET A 298 -14.93 13.56 21.82
N LEU A 299 -15.17 13.53 23.11
CA LEU A 299 -15.67 12.37 23.83
C LEU A 299 -16.81 12.81 24.73
N TRP A 300 -17.98 12.20 24.57
CA TRP A 300 -19.18 12.45 25.37
C TRP A 300 -19.62 11.17 26.06
N GLU A 301 -19.59 11.17 27.39
CA GLU A 301 -19.90 10.03 28.25
C GLU A 301 -20.97 10.46 29.27
N PRO A 302 -22.28 10.39 28.92
CA PRO A 302 -23.35 10.84 29.81
C PRO A 302 -23.51 9.95 31.05
N ASN A 303 -23.00 8.72 31.01
CA ASN A 303 -22.96 7.77 32.13
C ASN A 303 -21.83 6.75 31.91
N ASP A 304 -21.63 5.84 32.88
CA ASP A 304 -20.56 4.84 32.80
C ASP A 304 -20.78 3.73 31.78
N ASP A 305 -22.00 3.57 31.27
CA ASP A 305 -22.37 2.48 30.35
C ASP A 305 -22.31 2.90 28.90
N PHE A 306 -22.46 4.19 28.60
CA PHE A 306 -22.52 4.71 27.23
C PHE A 306 -21.47 5.79 27.00
N GLY A 307 -20.82 5.72 25.86
CA GLY A 307 -19.93 6.77 25.37
C GLY A 307 -20.04 6.94 23.86
N PHE A 308 -19.91 8.18 23.41
CA PHE A 308 -19.80 8.58 22.03
C PHE A 308 -18.52 9.37 21.81
N GLY A 309 -17.77 9.02 20.78
CA GLY A 309 -16.55 9.72 20.39
C GLY A 309 -16.56 10.13 18.93
N MET A 310 -15.86 11.21 18.61
CA MET A 310 -15.55 11.60 17.25
C MET A 310 -14.15 12.16 17.15
N VAL A 311 -13.51 11.96 16.00
CA VAL A 311 -12.20 12.52 15.67
C VAL A 311 -12.16 12.97 14.23
N TYR A 312 -11.50 14.09 14.01
CA TYR A 312 -11.07 14.56 12.69
C TYR A 312 -9.55 14.65 12.67
N GLN A 313 -8.94 14.02 11.68
CA GLN A 313 -7.51 14.09 11.39
C GLN A 313 -7.32 14.84 10.08
N SER A 314 -6.50 15.89 10.10
CA SER A 314 -6.31 16.76 8.93
C SER A 314 -5.53 16.04 7.83
N ASN A 315 -5.75 16.47 6.60
CA ASN A 315 -4.84 16.21 5.50
C ASN A 315 -3.47 16.88 5.71
N SER A 316 -2.49 16.48 4.89
CA SER A 316 -1.19 17.15 4.83
C SER A 316 -0.60 17.07 3.42
N LYS A 317 -0.13 18.20 2.91
CA LYS A 317 0.57 18.24 1.63
C LYS A 317 1.93 17.55 1.73
N MET A 318 2.14 16.57 0.87
CA MET A 318 3.36 15.81 0.76
C MET A 318 4.16 16.32 -0.45
N LYS A 319 5.27 16.98 -0.19
CA LYS A 319 6.24 17.43 -1.20
C LYS A 319 7.49 16.55 -1.10
N LEU A 320 7.36 15.35 -1.64
CA LEU A 320 8.41 14.34 -1.59
C LEU A 320 9.49 14.66 -2.60
N LYS A 321 10.75 14.55 -2.20
CA LYS A 321 11.93 14.76 -3.04
C LYS A 321 12.95 13.68 -2.79
N GLY A 322 13.71 13.33 -3.82
CA GLY A 322 14.74 12.31 -3.66
C GLY A 322 15.48 12.01 -4.93
N ASP A 323 15.94 10.80 -5.02
CA ASP A 323 16.81 10.33 -6.08
C ASP A 323 16.13 9.23 -6.89
N TYR A 324 16.48 9.15 -8.17
CA TYR A 324 16.18 8.00 -9.01
C TYR A 324 17.46 7.45 -9.63
N ALA A 325 17.45 6.16 -9.91
CA ALA A 325 18.45 5.46 -10.70
C ALA A 325 17.77 4.48 -11.66
N ILE A 326 18.21 4.47 -12.90
CA ILE A 326 17.78 3.51 -13.91
C ILE A 326 19.02 2.75 -14.38
N GLN A 327 18.93 1.44 -14.39
CA GLN A 327 19.91 0.55 -15.00
C GLN A 327 19.28 -0.01 -16.27
N ASN A 328 19.83 0.29 -17.42
CA ASN A 328 19.31 -0.17 -18.71
C ASN A 328 19.97 -1.51 -19.07
N ALA A 329 19.18 -2.53 -19.36
CA ALA A 329 19.68 -3.83 -19.77
C ALA A 329 20.35 -3.77 -21.16
N LYS A 330 21.34 -4.63 -21.40
CA LYS A 330 22.10 -4.66 -22.66
C LYS A 330 21.21 -4.83 -23.88
N GLY A 331 20.26 -5.78 -23.84
CA GLY A 331 19.34 -6.00 -24.96
C GLY A 331 18.51 -4.77 -25.32
N GLY A 332 18.06 -4.00 -24.31
CA GLY A 332 17.36 -2.73 -24.53
C GLY A 332 18.27 -1.67 -25.16
N GLN A 333 19.52 -1.55 -24.69
CA GLN A 333 20.50 -0.63 -25.27
C GLN A 333 20.83 -0.97 -26.73
N GLU A 334 20.99 -2.25 -27.05
CA GLU A 334 21.28 -2.74 -28.42
C GLU A 334 20.12 -2.51 -29.37
N LEU A 335 18.89 -2.81 -28.93
CA LEU A 335 17.68 -2.52 -29.69
C LEU A 335 17.57 -1.02 -30.05
N ILE A 336 17.75 -0.14 -29.06
CA ILE A 336 17.66 1.30 -29.30
C ILE A 336 18.80 1.79 -30.21
N ARG A 337 20.00 1.23 -30.06
CA ARG A 337 21.13 1.56 -30.93
C ARG A 337 20.85 1.11 -32.36
N ALA A 338 20.34 -0.11 -32.55
CA ALA A 338 19.99 -0.63 -33.88
C ALA A 338 18.92 0.24 -34.57
N LEU A 339 17.82 0.54 -33.83
CA LEU A 339 16.79 1.46 -34.32
C LEU A 339 17.35 2.86 -34.63
N GLY A 340 18.17 3.41 -33.72
CA GLY A 340 18.72 4.77 -33.85
C GLY A 340 19.77 4.93 -34.98
N SER A 341 20.46 3.87 -35.39
CA SER A 341 21.46 3.87 -36.46
C SER A 341 20.86 3.73 -37.87
N SER A 342 19.57 3.44 -37.95
CA SER A 342 18.86 3.27 -39.23
C SER A 342 18.39 4.61 -39.84
N VAL A 343 18.11 4.64 -41.14
CA VAL A 343 17.52 5.82 -41.82
C VAL A 343 16.17 6.20 -41.18
N THR A 344 15.34 5.23 -40.86
CA THR A 344 14.05 5.48 -40.20
C THR A 344 14.22 5.89 -38.77
N GLY A 345 15.22 5.36 -38.04
CA GLY A 345 15.58 5.84 -36.72
C GLY A 345 15.97 7.32 -36.71
N ALA A 346 16.71 7.78 -37.72
CA ALA A 346 17.02 9.19 -37.89
C ALA A 346 15.74 10.05 -38.13
N ILE A 347 14.77 9.53 -38.87
CA ILE A 347 13.47 10.19 -39.08
C ILE A 347 12.65 10.20 -37.79
N LEU A 348 12.58 9.07 -37.06
CA LEU A 348 11.90 8.98 -35.79
C LEU A 348 12.54 9.89 -34.71
N GLN A 349 13.87 10.02 -34.74
CA GLN A 349 14.59 10.96 -33.90
C GLN A 349 14.21 12.41 -34.21
N ALA A 350 14.21 12.76 -35.48
CA ALA A 350 13.93 14.14 -35.96
C ALA A 350 12.47 14.55 -35.69
N ILE A 351 11.50 13.64 -35.89
CA ILE A 351 10.06 13.96 -35.79
C ILE A 351 9.54 13.73 -34.35
N LEU A 352 9.90 12.62 -33.70
CA LEU A 352 9.33 12.17 -32.46
C LEU A 352 10.27 12.34 -31.24
N GLY A 353 11.53 12.73 -31.49
CA GLY A 353 12.56 12.84 -30.46
C GLY A 353 12.93 11.46 -29.87
N PHE A 354 12.84 10.39 -30.67
CA PHE A 354 13.26 9.05 -30.26
C PHE A 354 14.77 9.05 -29.95
N PRO A 355 15.23 8.42 -28.84
CA PRO A 355 16.65 8.40 -28.54
C PRO A 355 17.41 7.50 -29.52
N SER A 356 18.57 7.95 -29.99
CA SER A 356 19.49 7.13 -30.79
C SER A 356 20.43 6.29 -29.93
N TYR A 357 20.45 6.59 -28.63
CA TYR A 357 21.30 5.92 -27.64
C TYR A 357 20.65 5.96 -26.26
N VAL A 358 20.80 4.87 -25.53
CA VAL A 358 20.42 4.75 -24.11
C VAL A 358 21.67 4.36 -23.33
N PRO A 359 22.09 5.15 -22.34
CA PRO A 359 23.28 4.84 -21.55
C PRO A 359 23.04 3.62 -20.66
N PRO A 360 24.09 2.89 -20.21
CA PRO A 360 23.96 1.76 -19.30
C PRO A 360 23.26 2.10 -17.99
N SER A 361 23.45 3.34 -17.50
CA SER A 361 22.76 3.84 -16.32
C SER A 361 22.45 5.32 -16.43
N GLU A 362 21.33 5.71 -15.83
CA GLU A 362 20.91 7.11 -15.68
C GLU A 362 20.51 7.35 -14.23
N SER A 363 20.81 8.53 -13.69
CA SER A 363 20.39 8.91 -12.36
C SER A 363 20.18 10.41 -12.25
N GLY A 364 19.43 10.85 -11.25
CA GLY A 364 19.16 12.26 -11.02
C GLY A 364 18.21 12.46 -9.86
N LYS A 365 17.58 13.65 -9.82
CA LYS A 365 16.61 14.01 -8.82
C LYS A 365 15.19 13.79 -9.34
N VAL A 366 14.33 13.38 -8.43
CA VAL A 366 12.90 13.21 -8.71
C VAL A 366 12.08 13.81 -7.57
N SER A 367 10.91 14.33 -7.91
CA SER A 367 9.95 14.87 -6.94
C SER A 367 8.56 14.37 -7.22
N MET A 368 7.74 14.30 -6.18
CA MET A 368 6.33 13.95 -6.24
C MET A 368 5.53 14.80 -5.27
N ASP A 369 4.47 15.43 -5.76
CA ASP A 369 3.49 16.11 -4.93
C ASP A 369 2.29 15.16 -4.72
N LEU A 370 1.93 14.96 -3.46
CA LEU A 370 0.83 14.11 -3.03
C LEU A 370 0.14 14.76 -1.83
N GLU A 371 -1.02 14.26 -1.45
CA GLU A 371 -1.71 14.69 -0.24
C GLU A 371 -1.95 13.49 0.68
N TYR A 372 -1.49 13.57 1.93
CA TYR A 372 -1.90 12.61 2.95
C TYR A 372 -3.39 12.83 3.24
N PRO A 373 -4.24 11.80 3.15
CA PRO A 373 -5.68 12.00 3.19
C PRO A 373 -6.18 12.43 4.56
N ALA A 374 -7.19 13.28 4.59
CA ALA A 374 -7.96 13.57 5.80
C ALA A 374 -8.75 12.33 6.23
N HIS A 375 -8.97 12.20 7.55
CA HIS A 375 -9.75 11.11 8.11
C HIS A 375 -10.75 11.63 9.14
N PHE A 376 -11.97 11.11 9.10
CA PHE A 376 -13.01 11.33 10.09
C PHE A 376 -13.49 10.00 10.62
N GLN A 377 -13.65 9.88 11.93
CA GLN A 377 -14.20 8.68 12.57
C GLN A 377 -15.12 9.08 13.72
N ALA A 378 -16.23 8.38 13.85
CA ALA A 378 -17.16 8.48 14.97
C ALA A 378 -17.48 7.08 15.49
N GLY A 379 -17.64 6.95 16.78
CA GLY A 379 -17.87 5.66 17.39
C GLY A 379 -18.72 5.74 18.66
N VAL A 380 -19.26 4.60 19.03
CA VAL A 380 -20.00 4.39 20.26
C VAL A 380 -19.39 3.24 21.03
N LYS A 381 -19.40 3.33 22.35
CA LYS A 381 -19.20 2.21 23.26
C LYS A 381 -20.46 2.02 24.10
N TYR A 382 -20.78 0.78 24.39
CA TYR A 382 -21.91 0.44 25.25
C TYR A 382 -21.60 -0.79 26.10
N LYS A 383 -21.78 -0.68 27.43
CA LYS A 383 -21.74 -1.82 28.33
C LYS A 383 -23.09 -2.54 28.29
N VAL A 384 -23.11 -3.67 27.62
CA VAL A 384 -24.31 -4.54 27.51
C VAL A 384 -24.54 -5.29 28.82
N LEU A 385 -23.43 -5.66 29.48
CA LEU A 385 -23.40 -6.27 30.81
C LEU A 385 -22.33 -5.53 31.66
N PRO A 386 -22.35 -5.65 32.99
CA PRO A 386 -21.34 -4.98 33.81
C PRO A 386 -19.89 -5.31 33.46
N ASP A 387 -19.67 -6.50 32.92
CA ASP A 387 -18.36 -7.06 32.51
C ASP A 387 -18.17 -7.13 30.99
N LEU A 388 -19.19 -6.75 30.15
CA LEU A 388 -19.13 -6.84 28.70
C LEU A 388 -19.41 -5.48 28.03
N GLN A 389 -18.40 -4.94 27.35
CA GLN A 389 -18.48 -3.74 26.54
C GLN A 389 -18.42 -4.08 25.05
N LEU A 390 -19.29 -3.45 24.25
CA LEU A 390 -19.26 -3.46 22.80
C LEU A 390 -18.90 -2.07 22.27
N ASN A 391 -18.08 -2.05 21.23
CA ASN A 391 -17.70 -0.84 20.52
C ASN A 391 -18.10 -0.97 19.06
N PHE A 392 -18.54 0.14 18.45
CA PHE A 392 -18.82 0.24 17.04
C PHE A 392 -18.36 1.60 16.52
N ASP A 393 -17.55 1.59 15.47
CA ASP A 393 -17.01 2.79 14.84
C ASP A 393 -17.35 2.83 13.36
N VAL A 394 -17.55 4.05 12.84
CA VAL A 394 -17.69 4.35 11.41
C VAL A 394 -16.70 5.45 11.07
N GLY A 395 -15.95 5.27 9.98
CA GLY A 395 -14.94 6.20 9.53
C GLY A 395 -15.02 6.52 8.04
N TRP A 396 -14.43 7.63 7.65
CA TRP A 396 -14.27 8.07 6.27
C TRP A 396 -12.86 8.61 6.05
N THR A 397 -12.23 8.23 4.95
CA THR A 397 -10.88 8.69 4.59
C THR A 397 -10.88 9.22 3.17
N ASP A 398 -10.31 10.42 2.98
CA ASP A 398 -10.29 11.11 1.69
C ASP A 398 -9.18 10.59 0.76
N TYR A 399 -9.25 9.31 0.37
CA TYR A 399 -8.32 8.75 -0.60
C TYR A 399 -8.51 9.29 -2.03
N ALA A 400 -9.61 9.99 -2.34
CA ALA A 400 -9.77 10.65 -3.63
C ALA A 400 -8.70 11.73 -3.87
N ALA A 401 -8.02 12.21 -2.82
CA ALA A 401 -6.82 13.02 -2.91
C ALA A 401 -5.66 12.30 -3.65
N TRP A 402 -5.69 10.96 -3.76
CA TRP A 402 -4.73 10.14 -4.52
C TRP A 402 -5.25 9.85 -5.93
N ASP A 403 -5.48 10.93 -6.69
CA ASP A 403 -5.93 10.83 -8.09
C ASP A 403 -4.79 10.40 -9.02
N TYR A 404 -3.60 10.97 -8.85
CA TYR A 404 -2.39 10.64 -9.61
C TYR A 404 -1.15 10.57 -8.72
N PHE A 405 -0.27 9.62 -9.01
CA PHE A 405 1.13 9.73 -8.61
C PHE A 405 1.91 10.39 -9.75
N ARG A 406 2.39 11.61 -9.49
CA ARG A 406 3.08 12.43 -10.50
C ARG A 406 4.55 12.53 -10.15
N PHE A 407 5.37 11.79 -10.90
CA PHE A 407 6.82 11.83 -10.77
C PHE A 407 7.38 12.87 -11.74
N ASN A 408 8.12 13.85 -11.22
CA ASN A 408 8.79 14.89 -12.00
C ASN A 408 10.30 14.72 -11.84
N PHE A 409 10.99 14.47 -12.94
CA PHE A 409 12.42 14.26 -13.02
C PHE A 409 13.13 15.57 -13.34
N ASP A 410 14.33 15.80 -12.79
CA ASP A 410 15.13 17.00 -12.97
C ASP A 410 15.69 17.16 -14.40
N ARG A 411 15.66 16.08 -15.18
CA ARG A 411 16.12 16.02 -16.57
C ARG A 411 15.29 15.05 -17.39
N GLN A 412 15.52 15.08 -18.69
CA GLN A 412 14.92 14.09 -19.59
C GLN A 412 15.55 12.72 -19.36
N VAL A 413 14.72 11.69 -19.27
CA VAL A 413 15.08 10.29 -19.05
C VAL A 413 14.91 9.51 -20.34
N SER A 414 15.90 8.72 -20.73
CA SER A 414 15.87 7.99 -22.02
C SER A 414 14.68 7.04 -22.14
N ALA A 415 14.37 6.29 -21.06
CA ALA A 415 13.19 5.43 -21.01
C ALA A 415 11.88 6.21 -21.21
N LEU A 416 11.76 7.41 -20.64
CA LEU A 416 10.58 8.25 -20.77
C LEU A 416 10.45 8.88 -22.17
N LYS A 417 11.57 9.12 -22.87
CA LYS A 417 11.53 9.55 -24.28
C LYS A 417 10.89 8.51 -25.18
N ILE A 418 11.08 7.22 -24.87
CA ILE A 418 10.43 6.12 -25.60
C ILE A 418 8.97 6.02 -25.13
N ALA A 419 8.78 6.02 -23.83
CA ALA A 419 7.51 5.87 -23.16
C ALA A 419 6.43 6.88 -23.58
N LYS A 420 6.80 8.14 -23.80
CA LYS A 420 5.89 9.21 -24.27
C LYS A 420 5.26 8.93 -25.64
N LEU A 421 5.84 8.02 -26.42
CA LEU A 421 5.29 7.61 -27.72
C LEU A 421 4.15 6.59 -27.56
N LEU A 422 4.09 5.93 -26.40
CA LEU A 422 3.18 4.84 -26.08
C LEU A 422 2.13 5.23 -25.03
N SER A 423 2.22 6.43 -24.43
CA SER A 423 1.29 6.87 -23.40
C SER A 423 1.22 8.41 -23.32
N ASN A 424 0.00 8.93 -23.21
CA ASN A 424 -0.26 10.35 -22.98
C ASN A 424 0.03 10.80 -21.54
N ASP A 425 0.19 9.86 -20.62
CA ASP A 425 0.50 10.12 -19.21
C ASP A 425 2.00 10.29 -18.95
N VAL A 426 2.81 10.30 -20.02
CA VAL A 426 4.27 10.36 -19.95
C VAL A 426 4.80 11.51 -20.80
N THR A 427 5.74 12.28 -20.25
CA THR A 427 6.60 13.22 -20.99
C THR A 427 8.06 12.75 -20.90
N ALA A 428 8.97 13.41 -21.58
CA ALA A 428 10.39 13.05 -21.48
C ALA A 428 10.98 13.22 -20.04
N SER A 429 10.31 13.96 -19.15
CA SER A 429 10.76 14.23 -17.78
C SER A 429 9.67 14.07 -16.72
N SER A 430 8.52 13.49 -17.07
CA SER A 430 7.48 13.19 -16.08
C SER A 430 6.73 11.89 -16.40
N LEU A 431 6.29 11.22 -15.32
CA LEU A 431 5.44 10.04 -15.38
C LEU A 431 4.24 10.25 -14.47
N ASN A 432 3.03 10.16 -15.01
CA ASN A 432 1.79 10.26 -14.25
C ASN A 432 1.12 8.88 -14.17
N LEU A 433 0.92 8.37 -12.96
CA LEU A 433 0.17 7.13 -12.72
C LEU A 433 -1.25 7.50 -12.30
N PRO A 434 -2.28 7.28 -13.15
CA PRO A 434 -3.66 7.62 -12.82
C PRO A 434 -4.28 6.60 -11.87
N LEU A 435 -4.23 6.86 -10.57
CA LEU A 435 -4.75 5.98 -9.51
C LEU A 435 -6.27 6.07 -9.39
N LYS A 436 -6.82 7.29 -9.47
CA LYS A 436 -8.26 7.60 -9.38
C LYS A 436 -8.93 6.97 -8.15
N PHE A 437 -8.25 7.01 -6.99
CA PHE A 437 -8.78 6.39 -5.77
C PHE A 437 -10.11 7.02 -5.36
N ARG A 438 -10.91 6.26 -4.62
CA ARG A 438 -12.20 6.69 -4.08
C ARG A 438 -12.08 6.90 -2.58
N SER A 439 -12.89 7.80 -2.04
CA SER A 439 -12.96 8.08 -0.61
C SER A 439 -14.03 7.22 0.05
N PRO A 440 -13.67 6.07 0.60
CA PRO A 440 -14.62 5.13 1.15
C PRO A 440 -15.00 5.42 2.60
N TRP A 441 -16.16 4.92 3.02
CA TRP A 441 -16.53 4.74 4.40
C TRP A 441 -16.01 3.39 4.92
N SER A 442 -15.68 3.29 6.20
CA SER A 442 -15.25 2.09 6.89
C SER A 442 -16.05 1.89 8.16
N TRP A 443 -16.03 0.69 8.72
CA TRP A 443 -16.60 0.42 10.01
C TRP A 443 -15.83 -0.70 10.71
N GLY A 444 -15.90 -0.71 12.04
CA GLY A 444 -15.30 -1.75 12.87
C GLY A 444 -16.17 -2.05 14.07
N VAL A 445 -16.04 -3.25 14.59
CA VAL A 445 -16.67 -3.68 15.84
C VAL A 445 -15.61 -4.26 16.77
N GLY A 446 -15.76 -3.96 18.03
CA GLY A 446 -14.91 -4.48 19.10
C GLY A 446 -15.73 -4.95 20.29
N MET A 447 -15.21 -5.95 20.99
CA MET A 447 -15.77 -6.46 22.22
C MET A 447 -14.66 -6.55 23.27
N GLU A 448 -14.90 -6.03 24.46
CA GLU A 448 -14.03 -6.19 25.63
C GLU A 448 -14.82 -6.85 26.76
N TYR A 449 -14.33 -7.99 27.24
CA TYR A 449 -14.89 -8.75 28.34
C TYR A 449 -13.95 -8.73 29.54
N SER A 450 -14.39 -8.21 30.67
CA SER A 450 -13.67 -8.20 31.94
C SER A 450 -13.84 -9.56 32.61
N ALA A 451 -12.96 -10.52 32.32
CA ALA A 451 -13.02 -11.87 32.87
C ALA A 451 -12.72 -11.90 34.35
N THR A 452 -11.90 -10.98 34.86
CA THR A 452 -11.64 -10.70 36.26
C THR A 452 -11.32 -9.22 36.43
N ASP A 453 -11.14 -8.75 37.69
CA ASP A 453 -10.70 -7.36 37.96
C ASP A 453 -9.34 -7.02 37.35
N ARG A 454 -8.56 -8.03 36.98
CA ARG A 454 -7.20 -7.87 36.38
C ARG A 454 -7.09 -8.31 34.94
N LEU A 455 -8.01 -9.14 34.46
CA LEU A 455 -7.92 -9.73 33.11
C LEU A 455 -9.08 -9.28 32.22
N LYS A 456 -8.73 -8.67 31.10
CA LYS A 456 -9.65 -8.29 30.04
C LYS A 456 -9.35 -9.09 28.78
N LEU A 457 -10.36 -9.61 28.12
CA LEU A 457 -10.29 -10.31 26.85
C LEU A 457 -10.95 -9.47 25.77
N ARG A 458 -10.38 -9.45 24.56
CA ARG A 458 -10.85 -8.60 23.45
C ARG A 458 -10.96 -9.39 22.17
N LEU A 459 -12.00 -9.05 21.39
CA LEU A 459 -12.17 -9.51 20.02
C LEU A 459 -12.59 -8.32 19.16
N GLY A 460 -12.13 -8.30 17.92
CA GLY A 460 -12.45 -7.25 16.98
C GLY A 460 -12.53 -7.72 15.55
N TYR A 461 -13.33 -7.01 14.76
CA TYR A 461 -13.48 -7.24 13.34
C TYR A 461 -13.60 -5.92 12.59
N GLU A 462 -12.84 -5.77 11.50
CA GLU A 462 -12.90 -4.64 10.59
C GLU A 462 -12.85 -5.14 9.14
N PRO A 463 -13.95 -5.01 8.38
CA PRO A 463 -13.91 -5.23 6.94
C PRO A 463 -13.26 -4.01 6.28
N ARG A 464 -12.28 -4.26 5.42
CA ARG A 464 -11.53 -3.24 4.69
C ARG A 464 -11.79 -3.41 3.19
N LYS A 465 -12.62 -2.56 2.61
CA LYS A 465 -12.79 -2.51 1.15
C LYS A 465 -11.77 -1.60 0.50
N SER A 466 -11.43 -1.88 -0.74
CA SER A 466 -10.43 -1.13 -1.49
C SER A 466 -10.87 0.30 -1.82
N ALA A 467 -10.00 1.26 -1.61
CA ALA A 467 -10.10 2.60 -2.18
C ALA A 467 -9.80 2.60 -3.70
N ILE A 468 -9.18 1.53 -4.19
CA ILE A 468 -8.74 1.38 -5.58
C ILE A 468 -9.96 0.97 -6.43
N PRO A 469 -10.33 1.73 -7.49
CA PRO A 469 -11.37 1.33 -8.42
C PRO A 469 -11.01 0.02 -9.14
N ASP A 470 -12.01 -0.73 -9.57
CA ASP A 470 -11.81 -2.04 -10.21
C ASP A 470 -10.97 -1.94 -11.49
N ASP A 471 -11.12 -0.84 -12.24
CA ASP A 471 -10.36 -0.53 -13.45
C ASP A 471 -8.94 0.02 -13.18
N ARG A 472 -8.51 0.09 -11.91
CA ARG A 472 -7.18 0.56 -11.47
C ARG A 472 -6.49 -0.42 -10.53
N ARG A 473 -7.05 -1.60 -10.31
CA ARG A 473 -6.44 -2.64 -9.48
C ARG A 473 -5.08 -3.04 -10.04
N ASN A 474 -4.12 -3.24 -9.15
CA ASN A 474 -2.74 -3.56 -9.52
C ASN A 474 -2.05 -4.36 -8.41
N THR A 475 -0.86 -4.87 -8.72
CA THR A 475 -0.06 -5.64 -7.77
C THR A 475 0.97 -4.81 -7.01
N LEU A 476 1.09 -3.51 -7.31
CA LEU A 476 1.91 -2.57 -6.54
C LEU A 476 1.28 -2.31 -5.15
N VAL A 477 -0.05 -2.30 -5.08
CA VAL A 477 -0.80 -2.23 -3.84
C VAL A 477 -1.61 -3.52 -3.70
N PRO A 478 -1.01 -4.60 -3.19
CA PRO A 478 -1.60 -5.95 -3.20
C PRO A 478 -2.64 -6.18 -2.09
N ILE A 479 -3.18 -5.12 -1.52
CA ILE A 479 -4.27 -5.15 -0.54
C ILE A 479 -5.47 -4.46 -1.16
N ASN A 480 -6.42 -5.25 -1.63
CA ASN A 480 -7.73 -4.81 -2.08
C ASN A 480 -8.75 -5.02 -0.96
N ASN A 481 -9.92 -5.56 -1.25
CA ASN A 481 -10.87 -5.86 -0.20
C ASN A 481 -10.24 -6.83 0.80
N ALA A 482 -10.19 -6.43 2.06
CA ALA A 482 -9.58 -7.21 3.13
C ALA A 482 -10.54 -7.39 4.30
N GLN A 483 -10.25 -8.39 5.11
CA GLN A 483 -10.92 -8.65 6.38
C GLN A 483 -9.85 -8.70 7.46
N MET A 484 -10.02 -7.92 8.51
CA MET A 484 -9.15 -7.89 9.67
C MET A 484 -9.88 -8.47 10.89
N PHE A 485 -9.24 -9.42 11.55
CA PHE A 485 -9.69 -10.02 12.79
C PHE A 485 -8.64 -9.76 13.85
N GLY A 486 -9.06 -9.26 15.00
CA GLY A 486 -8.21 -9.01 16.16
C GLY A 486 -8.66 -9.84 17.36
N ALA A 487 -7.71 -10.35 18.12
CA ALA A 487 -7.93 -10.90 19.44
C ALA A 487 -6.83 -10.41 20.37
N GLY A 488 -7.17 -10.18 21.64
CA GLY A 488 -6.18 -9.67 22.58
C GLY A 488 -6.57 -9.89 24.04
N MET A 489 -5.59 -9.65 24.91
CA MET A 489 -5.80 -9.64 26.35
C MET A 489 -5.06 -8.46 26.98
N GLY A 490 -5.67 -7.88 28.00
CA GLY A 490 -5.05 -6.89 28.88
C GLY A 490 -4.95 -7.47 30.29
N TYR A 491 -3.77 -7.40 30.88
CA TYR A 491 -3.55 -7.87 32.23
C TYR A 491 -2.97 -6.76 33.09
N ARG A 492 -3.68 -6.43 34.18
CA ARG A 492 -3.20 -5.52 35.21
C ARG A 492 -2.27 -6.28 36.14
N PHE A 493 -0.97 -6.07 35.96
CA PHE A 493 0.06 -6.73 36.74
C PHE A 493 0.06 -6.23 38.18
N ASP A 494 0.02 -4.91 38.35
CA ASP A 494 -0.13 -4.22 39.64
C ASP A 494 -1.01 -2.95 39.43
N PRO A 495 -1.29 -2.13 40.45
CA PRO A 495 -2.14 -0.94 40.32
C PRO A 495 -1.66 0.08 39.27
N ASP A 496 -0.36 0.11 38.97
CA ASP A 496 0.28 1.09 38.14
C ASP A 496 0.76 0.52 36.81
N THR A 497 0.72 -0.81 36.61
CA THR A 497 1.28 -1.49 35.43
C THR A 497 0.24 -2.35 34.74
N ASP A 498 0.00 -2.02 33.45
CA ASP A 498 -0.82 -2.81 32.53
C ASP A 498 0.05 -3.40 31.41
N ILE A 499 -0.20 -4.66 31.05
CA ILE A 499 0.40 -5.35 29.92
C ILE A 499 -0.73 -5.76 28.96
N ASP A 500 -0.61 -5.39 27.70
CA ASP A 500 -1.52 -5.85 26.65
C ASP A 500 -0.78 -6.79 25.69
N LEU A 501 -1.48 -7.85 25.24
CA LEU A 501 -1.05 -8.76 24.19
C LEU A 501 -2.12 -8.81 23.11
N THR A 502 -1.71 -8.87 21.86
CA THR A 502 -2.63 -8.89 20.72
C THR A 502 -2.12 -9.80 19.61
N VAL A 503 -3.02 -10.54 18.99
CA VAL A 503 -2.86 -11.13 17.67
C VAL A 503 -3.89 -10.53 16.72
N MET A 504 -3.41 -10.06 15.58
CA MET A 504 -4.26 -9.57 14.48
C MET A 504 -3.96 -10.37 13.24
N HIS A 505 -5.02 -10.75 12.51
CA HIS A 505 -4.90 -11.41 11.21
C HIS A 505 -5.71 -10.66 10.17
N LEU A 506 -5.03 -10.23 9.09
CA LEU A 506 -5.64 -9.60 7.92
C LEU A 506 -5.46 -10.52 6.72
N ARG A 507 -6.53 -10.69 5.96
CA ARG A 507 -6.49 -11.37 4.67
C ARG A 507 -7.18 -10.57 3.59
N SER A 508 -6.58 -10.56 2.40
CA SER A 508 -7.14 -9.98 1.19
C SER A 508 -6.99 -10.97 0.04
N ARG A 509 -8.03 -11.14 -0.75
CA ARG A 509 -8.00 -11.89 -1.99
C ARG A 509 -8.59 -11.03 -3.08
N ASP A 510 -7.89 -10.97 -4.20
CA ASP A 510 -8.35 -10.23 -5.36
C ASP A 510 -8.18 -11.06 -6.63
N ASN A 511 -9.05 -10.79 -7.59
CA ASN A 511 -8.98 -11.34 -8.92
C ASN A 511 -9.21 -10.18 -9.90
N ILE A 512 -8.20 -9.91 -10.72
CA ILE A 512 -8.23 -8.90 -11.78
C ILE A 512 -8.36 -9.66 -13.09
N PRO A 513 -9.58 -9.78 -13.65
CA PRO A 513 -9.77 -10.46 -14.92
C PRO A 513 -8.94 -9.80 -16.04
N ALA A 514 -8.57 -10.57 -17.03
CA ALA A 514 -7.82 -10.07 -18.18
C ALA A 514 -8.51 -8.83 -18.80
N ASN A 515 -7.71 -7.85 -19.19
CA ASN A 515 -8.16 -6.62 -19.85
C ASN A 515 -9.05 -5.68 -19.03
N THR A 516 -9.10 -5.83 -17.69
CA THR A 516 -10.01 -5.01 -16.87
C THR A 516 -9.33 -3.86 -16.16
N SER A 517 -8.00 -3.89 -15.94
CA SER A 517 -7.29 -2.85 -15.22
C SER A 517 -6.31 -2.08 -16.08
N GLY A 518 -6.50 -0.76 -16.17
CA GLY A 518 -5.60 0.15 -16.87
C GLY A 518 -4.26 0.41 -16.15
N LEU A 519 -4.02 -0.21 -14.98
CA LEU A 519 -2.75 -0.16 -14.25
C LEU A 519 -2.16 -1.56 -13.98
N SER A 520 -2.54 -2.56 -14.74
CA SER A 520 -2.02 -3.91 -14.56
C SER A 520 -2.06 -4.75 -15.83
N ASN A 521 -3.26 -4.96 -16.41
CA ASN A 521 -3.46 -6.00 -17.41
C ASN A 521 -4.35 -5.61 -18.60
N GLN A 522 -4.72 -4.34 -18.75
CA GLN A 522 -5.50 -3.90 -19.89
C GLN A 522 -4.63 -3.91 -21.16
N THR A 523 -5.19 -4.42 -22.26
CA THR A 523 -4.63 -4.29 -23.60
C THR A 523 -5.09 -2.96 -24.22
N GLY A 524 -4.20 -2.30 -24.98
CA GLY A 524 -4.54 -1.07 -25.71
C GLY A 524 -3.35 -0.13 -25.85
N VAL A 525 -3.26 0.51 -27.02
CA VAL A 525 -2.10 1.30 -27.44
C VAL A 525 -1.78 2.47 -26.48
N ASN A 526 -2.77 3.02 -25.79
CA ASN A 526 -2.58 4.24 -24.98
C ASN A 526 -2.03 3.98 -23.57
N ASN A 527 -1.96 2.72 -23.12
CA ASN A 527 -1.56 2.37 -21.75
C ASN A 527 -0.55 1.23 -21.65
N LEU A 528 0.15 0.92 -22.72
CA LEU A 528 1.09 -0.21 -22.81
C LEU A 528 2.12 -0.23 -21.68
N LEU A 529 2.63 0.94 -21.28
CA LEU A 529 3.67 1.04 -20.25
C LEU A 529 3.20 0.74 -18.83
N LEU A 530 1.92 1.00 -18.56
CA LEU A 530 1.34 0.83 -17.23
C LEU A 530 0.76 -0.57 -17.02
N ASN A 531 0.80 -1.41 -18.04
CA ASN A 531 0.18 -2.73 -18.05
C ASN A 531 1.19 -3.84 -18.36
N PRO A 532 2.13 -4.12 -17.46
CA PRO A 532 3.14 -5.15 -17.71
C PRO A 532 2.56 -6.56 -17.82
N TYR A 533 1.33 -6.78 -17.39
CA TYR A 533 0.61 -8.05 -17.44
C TYR A 533 -0.57 -8.03 -18.43
N ALA A 534 -0.48 -7.20 -19.47
CA ALA A 534 -1.56 -7.01 -20.45
C ALA A 534 -2.10 -8.35 -20.96
N GLY A 535 -3.42 -8.49 -20.97
CA GLY A 535 -4.11 -9.70 -21.43
C GLY A 535 -4.17 -10.86 -20.44
N LEU A 536 -3.47 -10.80 -19.29
CA LEU A 536 -3.48 -11.87 -18.28
C LEU A 536 -4.55 -11.68 -17.20
N ASN A 537 -5.05 -12.79 -16.67
CA ASN A 537 -5.72 -12.80 -15.38
C ASN A 537 -4.66 -12.65 -14.26
N VAL A 538 -4.89 -11.76 -13.32
CA VAL A 538 -4.00 -11.58 -12.17
C VAL A 538 -4.77 -11.84 -10.88
N LYS A 539 -4.32 -12.83 -10.10
CA LYS A 539 -4.88 -13.16 -8.78
C LYS A 539 -3.90 -12.76 -7.71
N THR A 540 -4.37 -12.16 -6.63
CA THR A 540 -3.55 -11.85 -5.45
C THR A 540 -4.16 -12.45 -4.19
N ASN A 541 -3.31 -12.96 -3.31
CA ASN A 541 -3.69 -13.45 -1.99
C ASN A 541 -2.69 -12.91 -0.98
N THR A 542 -3.13 -11.96 -0.17
CA THR A 542 -2.34 -11.29 0.86
C THR A 542 -2.81 -11.74 2.23
N LYS A 543 -1.87 -12.13 3.08
CA LYS A 543 -2.07 -12.48 4.49
C LYS A 543 -1.07 -11.70 5.32
N VAL A 544 -1.54 -11.04 6.37
CA VAL A 544 -0.71 -10.34 7.35
C VAL A 544 -1.11 -10.79 8.73
N THR A 545 -0.14 -11.20 9.54
CA THR A 545 -0.34 -11.52 10.96
C THR A 545 0.55 -10.60 11.78
N ILE A 546 -0.03 -9.93 12.76
CA ILE A 546 0.68 -9.06 13.70
C ILE A 546 0.52 -9.63 15.10
N LEU A 547 1.64 -9.84 15.78
CA LEU A 547 1.69 -10.10 17.22
C LEU A 547 2.19 -8.84 17.88
N GLY A 548 1.50 -8.38 18.93
CA GLY A 548 1.81 -7.15 19.62
C GLY A 548 1.91 -7.32 21.12
N ILE A 549 2.82 -6.56 21.73
CA ILE A 549 2.94 -6.39 23.17
C ILE A 549 3.01 -4.90 23.51
N ALA A 550 2.28 -4.48 24.54
CA ALA A 550 2.38 -3.14 25.12
C ALA A 550 2.64 -3.22 26.61
N TYR A 551 3.47 -2.31 27.06
CA TYR A 551 3.75 -2.07 28.46
C TYR A 551 3.41 -0.63 28.79
N ARG A 552 2.50 -0.45 29.74
CA ARG A 552 2.01 0.85 30.19
C ARG A 552 2.20 0.96 31.69
N THR A 553 2.80 2.06 32.15
CA THR A 553 2.99 2.29 33.57
C THR A 553 2.65 3.71 33.98
N LYS A 554 2.13 3.86 35.21
CA LYS A 554 1.87 5.13 35.91
C LYS A 554 2.98 5.36 36.92
N TRP A 555 3.28 6.62 37.18
CA TRP A 555 4.33 7.05 38.11
C TRP A 555 3.76 7.99 39.19
#